data_ad0ca098fccaa107f0e6c7aba397d0d5
#
_entry.id   ad0ca098fccaa107f0e6c7aba397d0d5
#
_cell.length_a   1.000
_cell.length_b   1.000
_cell.length_c   1.000
_cell.angle_alpha   90.00
_cell.angle_beta   90.00
_cell.angle_gamma   90.00
#
_symmetry.space_group_name_H-M   'P 1'
#
loop_
_entity.id
_entity.type
_entity.pdbx_description
1 polymer ?
#
loop_
_entity_poly.entity_id
_entity_poly.type
_entity_poly.pdbx_seq_one_letter_code
_entity_poly.pdbx_strand_id
1 'polypeptide(L)'
;MEKSQLNFKEFFTESHKEFLQDAKKTMLKIPNSHKELVKNYKINPEGGNTLDGGHVGEIDEKSKKIKIASPWNYGREFTFLHEIAHAVWKYVLDDNLKKQWHSLYKKCKKQCPTGLDQGSEESFCMLYAQHYAKNKLVKFDHPNKELDKFIANLPK
;
A
#
# COMPACT_ATOMS: atom_id res chain seq x y z
N MET A 1 0.48 -23.09 32.74
CA MET A 1 1.42 -22.45 31.81
C MET A 1 1.36 -22.99 30.39
N GLU A 2 1.27 -24.29 30.16
CA GLU A 2 1.19 -24.86 28.80
C GLU A 2 -0.09 -24.48 28.03
N LYS A 3 -1.24 -24.40 28.69
CA LYS A 3 -2.52 -24.03 28.05
C LYS A 3 -2.54 -22.58 27.53
N SER A 4 -1.82 -21.65 28.18
CA SER A 4 -1.75 -20.25 27.74
C SER A 4 -0.81 -20.05 26.54
N GLN A 5 0.23 -20.88 26.42
CA GLN A 5 1.14 -20.85 25.26
C GLN A 5 0.52 -21.45 24.01
N LEU A 6 -0.29 -22.50 24.14
CA LEU A 6 -1.03 -23.12 23.03
C LEU A 6 -2.08 -22.16 22.46
N ASN A 7 -2.86 -21.50 23.33
CA ASN A 7 -3.86 -20.51 22.92
C ASN A 7 -3.23 -19.29 22.23
N PHE A 8 -2.05 -18.87 22.67
CA PHE A 8 -1.34 -17.76 22.06
C PHE A 8 -0.82 -18.12 20.66
N LYS A 9 -0.30 -19.34 20.47
CA LYS A 9 0.15 -19.84 19.17
C LYS A 9 -1.01 -20.00 18.18
N GLU A 10 -2.14 -20.53 18.62
CA GLU A 10 -3.34 -20.64 17.79
C GLU A 10 -3.90 -19.27 17.40
N PHE A 11 -3.93 -18.32 18.32
CA PHE A 11 -4.36 -16.95 18.06
C PHE A 11 -3.47 -16.28 17.01
N PHE A 12 -2.14 -16.40 17.10
CA PHE A 12 -1.21 -15.88 16.11
C PHE A 12 -1.36 -16.55 14.75
N THR A 13 -1.59 -17.85 14.69
CA THR A 13 -1.76 -18.61 13.45
C THR A 13 -3.05 -18.23 12.74
N GLU A 14 -4.15 -18.03 13.46
CA GLU A 14 -5.43 -17.58 12.89
C GLU A 14 -5.37 -16.14 12.41
N SER A 15 -4.80 -15.23 13.20
CA SER A 15 -4.57 -13.85 12.83
C SER A 15 -3.71 -13.72 11.55
N HIS A 16 -2.71 -14.59 11.40
CA HIS A 16 -1.89 -14.65 10.20
C HIS A 16 -2.67 -15.15 8.99
N LYS A 17 -3.52 -16.15 9.14
CA LYS A 17 -4.39 -16.67 8.08
C LYS A 17 -5.40 -15.63 7.61
N GLU A 18 -6.05 -14.92 8.52
CA GLU A 18 -6.97 -13.82 8.21
C GLU A 18 -6.27 -12.72 7.44
N PHE A 19 -5.08 -12.34 7.87
CA PHE A 19 -4.25 -11.37 7.18
C PHE A 19 -3.97 -11.79 5.73
N LEU A 20 -3.55 -13.03 5.49
CA LEU A 20 -3.27 -13.53 4.15
C LEU A 20 -4.53 -13.60 3.28
N GLN A 21 -5.68 -13.95 3.86
CA GLN A 21 -6.95 -13.95 3.15
C GLN A 21 -7.35 -12.54 2.71
N ASP A 22 -7.21 -11.56 3.59
CA ASP A 22 -7.51 -10.17 3.29
C ASP A 22 -6.54 -9.58 2.26
N ALA A 23 -5.26 -9.93 2.34
CA ALA A 23 -4.28 -9.57 1.33
C ALA A 23 -4.65 -10.14 -0.06
N LYS A 24 -5.10 -11.40 -0.13
CA LYS A 24 -5.59 -12.01 -1.38
C LYS A 24 -6.81 -11.28 -1.93
N LYS A 25 -7.77 -10.91 -1.08
CA LYS A 25 -8.95 -10.13 -1.49
C LYS A 25 -8.54 -8.75 -2.03
N THR A 26 -7.60 -8.10 -1.38
CA THR A 26 -7.06 -6.82 -1.81
C THR A 26 -6.37 -6.93 -3.17
N MET A 27 -5.62 -8.00 -3.40
CA MET A 27 -4.97 -8.28 -4.68
C MET A 27 -5.97 -8.41 -5.85
N LEU A 28 -7.19 -8.84 -5.60
CA LEU A 28 -8.24 -8.93 -6.64
C LEU A 28 -8.71 -7.57 -7.15
N LYS A 29 -8.44 -6.49 -6.44
CA LYS A 29 -8.87 -5.13 -6.81
C LYS A 29 -7.93 -4.42 -7.77
N ILE A 30 -6.68 -4.83 -7.83
CA ILE A 30 -5.66 -4.20 -8.67
C ILE A 30 -5.53 -4.88 -10.03
N PRO A 31 -5.00 -4.18 -11.06
CA PRO A 31 -4.77 -4.77 -12.38
C PRO A 31 -3.85 -6.00 -12.34
N ASN A 32 -4.07 -6.95 -13.25
CA ASN A 32 -3.27 -8.18 -13.31
C ASN A 32 -1.77 -7.92 -13.49
N SER A 33 -1.40 -6.95 -14.33
CA SER A 33 0.00 -6.58 -14.54
C SER A 33 0.67 -6.06 -13.26
N HIS A 34 -0.09 -5.41 -12.39
CA HIS A 34 0.42 -4.94 -11.09
C HIS A 34 0.57 -6.09 -10.09
N LYS A 35 -0.35 -7.08 -10.12
CA LYS A 35 -0.22 -8.31 -9.31
C LYS A 35 1.03 -9.10 -9.66
N GLU A 36 1.34 -9.21 -10.94
CA GLU A 36 2.51 -9.95 -11.43
C GLU A 36 3.82 -9.43 -10.84
N LEU A 37 3.92 -8.12 -10.55
CA LEU A 37 5.11 -7.52 -9.95
C LEU A 37 5.43 -8.09 -8.57
N VAL A 38 4.43 -8.47 -7.82
CA VAL A 38 4.56 -8.88 -6.40
C VAL A 38 4.12 -10.33 -6.13
N LYS A 39 3.81 -11.10 -7.16
CA LYS A 39 3.30 -12.48 -7.02
C LYS A 39 4.23 -13.42 -6.25
N ASN A 40 5.54 -13.18 -6.33
CA ASN A 40 6.56 -13.99 -5.66
C ASN A 40 7.02 -13.39 -4.32
N TYR A 41 6.39 -12.30 -3.88
CA TYR A 41 6.72 -11.68 -2.61
C TYR A 41 5.99 -12.39 -1.47
N LYS A 42 6.73 -12.60 -0.38
CA LYS A 42 6.13 -13.03 0.89
C LYS A 42 5.56 -11.83 1.62
N ILE A 43 4.33 -11.95 2.06
CA ILE A 43 3.66 -10.91 2.84
C ILE A 43 3.78 -11.32 4.31
N ASN A 44 4.51 -10.51 5.08
CA ASN A 44 4.77 -10.76 6.48
C ASN A 44 4.06 -9.72 7.35
N PRO A 45 3.04 -10.12 8.12
CA PRO A 45 2.56 -9.29 9.20
C PRO A 45 3.62 -9.28 10.30
N GLU A 46 4.04 -8.07 10.66
CA GLU A 46 4.94 -7.86 11.81
C GLU A 46 4.11 -7.50 13.05
N GLY A 47 4.60 -7.91 14.22
CA GLY A 47 3.99 -7.50 15.49
C GLY A 47 4.28 -6.04 15.81
N GLY A 48 3.35 -5.38 16.50
CA GLY A 48 3.51 -4.00 16.93
C GLY A 48 2.89 -2.98 15.97
N ASN A 49 3.06 -1.71 16.31
CA ASN A 49 2.44 -0.59 15.59
C ASN A 49 3.31 -0.03 14.46
N THR A 50 4.63 -0.26 14.53
CA THR A 50 5.60 0.23 13.55
C THR A 50 6.71 -0.81 13.32
N LEU A 51 7.33 -0.75 12.16
CA LEU A 51 8.58 -1.43 11.84
C LEU A 51 9.77 -0.63 12.40
N ASP A 52 10.97 -1.22 12.37
CA ASP A 52 12.21 -0.51 12.65
C ASP A 52 12.30 0.75 11.78
N GLY A 53 12.64 1.89 12.39
CA GLY A 53 12.67 3.19 11.70
C GLY A 53 11.34 3.94 11.69
N GLY A 54 10.28 3.46 12.35
CA GLY A 54 9.00 4.15 12.50
C GLY A 54 8.04 4.03 11.32
N HIS A 55 8.34 3.19 10.34
CA HIS A 55 7.46 2.92 9.20
C HIS A 55 6.35 1.92 9.55
N VAL A 56 5.21 2.02 8.87
CA VAL A 56 4.09 1.06 9.02
C VAL A 56 4.09 -0.05 7.97
N GLY A 57 4.84 0.14 6.90
CA GLY A 57 5.04 -0.84 5.85
C GLY A 57 6.41 -0.70 5.21
N GLU A 58 6.86 -1.76 4.55
CA GLU A 58 8.12 -1.82 3.82
C GLU A 58 8.03 -2.86 2.72
N ILE A 59 8.51 -2.52 1.52
CA ILE A 59 8.78 -3.47 0.45
C ILE A 59 10.28 -3.67 0.30
N ASP A 60 10.73 -4.91 0.47
CA ASP A 60 12.12 -5.30 0.27
C ASP A 60 12.23 -6.15 -1.00
N GLU A 61 12.77 -5.55 -2.05
CA GLU A 61 12.93 -6.20 -3.35
C GLU A 61 13.99 -7.30 -3.34
N LYS A 62 15.02 -7.17 -2.51
CA LYS A 62 16.11 -8.17 -2.44
C LYS A 62 15.62 -9.47 -1.84
N SER A 63 14.93 -9.39 -0.71
CA SER A 63 14.37 -10.55 -0.02
C SER A 63 13.00 -10.97 -0.55
N LYS A 64 12.41 -10.20 -1.46
CA LYS A 64 11.05 -10.41 -1.97
C LYS A 64 10.02 -10.50 -0.84
N LYS A 65 10.01 -9.49 0.02
CA LYS A 65 9.10 -9.40 1.17
C LYS A 65 8.39 -8.07 1.21
N ILE A 66 7.13 -8.12 1.62
CA ILE A 66 6.34 -6.96 2.02
C ILE A 66 6.00 -7.15 3.49
N LYS A 67 6.49 -6.23 4.32
CA LYS A 67 6.25 -6.22 5.77
C LYS A 67 5.17 -5.19 6.09
N ILE A 68 4.23 -5.57 6.92
CA ILE A 68 3.14 -4.70 7.38
C ILE A 68 3.07 -4.76 8.89
N ALA A 69 3.29 -3.63 9.56
CA ALA A 69 3.39 -3.54 11.01
C ALA A 69 2.08 -3.14 11.69
N SER A 70 1.15 -2.56 11.00
CA SER A 70 0.01 -1.95 11.66
C SER A 70 -0.99 -2.98 12.21
N PRO A 71 -1.70 -2.67 13.31
CA PRO A 71 -2.89 -3.40 13.68
C PRO A 71 -3.91 -3.38 12.54
N TRP A 72 -4.57 -4.49 12.31
CA TRP A 72 -5.46 -4.64 11.16
C TRP A 72 -6.56 -3.58 11.07
N ASN A 73 -6.94 -3.00 12.20
CA ASN A 73 -8.00 -2.01 12.30
C ASN A 73 -7.68 -0.63 11.71
N TYR A 74 -6.41 -0.35 11.38
CA TYR A 74 -5.94 0.97 10.95
C TYR A 74 -5.30 0.99 9.57
N GLY A 75 -5.88 0.21 8.60
CA GLY A 75 -5.47 0.40 7.23
C GLY A 75 -4.33 -0.48 6.75
N ARG A 76 -4.25 -1.71 7.22
CA ARG A 76 -3.35 -2.71 6.61
C ARG A 76 -3.57 -2.85 5.12
N GLU A 77 -4.82 -2.81 4.66
CA GLU A 77 -5.15 -2.80 3.24
C GLU A 77 -4.51 -1.60 2.55
N PHE A 78 -4.68 -0.43 3.11
CA PHE A 78 -4.07 0.79 2.59
C PHE A 78 -2.55 0.70 2.56
N THR A 79 -1.93 0.30 3.65
CA THR A 79 -0.47 0.13 3.75
C THR A 79 0.04 -0.91 2.76
N PHE A 80 -0.65 -2.03 2.62
CA PHE A 80 -0.30 -3.07 1.66
C PHE A 80 -0.34 -2.56 0.21
N LEU A 81 -1.40 -1.85 -0.16
CA LEU A 81 -1.52 -1.22 -1.48
C LEU A 81 -0.46 -0.13 -1.70
N HIS A 82 -0.12 0.64 -0.67
CA HIS A 82 0.94 1.63 -0.71
C HIS A 82 2.30 0.99 -1.04
N GLU A 83 2.62 -0.14 -0.41
CA GLU A 83 3.87 -0.86 -0.68
C GLU A 83 3.89 -1.48 -2.09
N ILE A 84 2.76 -2.03 -2.56
CA ILE A 84 2.64 -2.48 -3.96
C ILE A 84 2.85 -1.32 -4.92
N ALA A 85 2.35 -0.14 -4.59
CA ALA A 85 2.49 1.05 -5.43
C ALA A 85 3.94 1.47 -5.65
N HIS A 86 4.85 1.22 -4.72
CA HIS A 86 6.28 1.40 -4.94
C HIS A 86 6.81 0.55 -6.09
N ALA A 87 6.36 -0.70 -6.19
CA ALA A 87 6.70 -1.58 -7.31
C ALA A 87 6.07 -1.09 -8.62
N VAL A 88 4.82 -0.62 -8.59
CA VAL A 88 4.15 -0.02 -9.75
C VAL A 88 4.88 1.23 -10.23
N TRP A 89 5.25 2.12 -9.32
CA TRP A 89 6.06 3.30 -9.63
C TRP A 89 7.36 2.96 -10.33
N LYS A 90 8.05 1.94 -9.85
CA LYS A 90 9.36 1.54 -10.39
C LYS A 90 9.26 0.83 -11.73
N TYR A 91 8.30 -0.07 -11.91
CA TYR A 91 8.27 -1.00 -13.03
C TYR A 91 7.18 -0.73 -14.06
N VAL A 92 6.11 -0.04 -13.72
CA VAL A 92 5.02 0.29 -14.63
C VAL A 92 5.14 1.70 -15.18
N LEU A 93 5.51 2.67 -14.34
CA LEU A 93 5.67 4.04 -14.78
C LEU A 93 7.03 4.24 -15.44
N ASP A 94 7.00 4.53 -16.74
CA ASP A 94 8.19 5.04 -17.43
C ASP A 94 8.49 6.51 -17.06
N ASP A 95 9.58 7.05 -17.57
CA ASP A 95 9.98 8.42 -17.27
C ASP A 95 8.94 9.45 -17.70
N ASN A 96 8.21 9.19 -18.79
CA ASN A 96 7.17 10.07 -19.27
C ASN A 96 5.96 10.10 -18.31
N LEU A 97 5.50 8.95 -17.86
CA LEU A 97 4.41 8.85 -16.88
C LEU A 97 4.81 9.46 -15.54
N LYS A 98 6.05 9.25 -15.10
CA LYS A 98 6.58 9.90 -13.88
C LYS A 98 6.61 11.42 -13.99
N LYS A 99 7.01 11.97 -15.14
CA LYS A 99 6.96 13.41 -15.40
C LYS A 99 5.53 13.96 -15.41
N GLN A 100 4.60 13.23 -16.04
CA GLN A 100 3.18 13.62 -16.04
C GLN A 100 2.63 13.63 -14.61
N TRP A 101 2.89 12.59 -13.82
CA TRP A 101 2.50 12.53 -12.42
C TRP A 101 3.09 13.71 -11.62
N HIS A 102 4.38 13.97 -11.77
CA HIS A 102 5.05 15.05 -11.08
C HIS A 102 4.43 16.42 -11.37
N SER A 103 4.05 16.67 -12.62
CA SER A 103 3.39 17.92 -13.03
C SER A 103 1.99 18.03 -12.42
N LEU A 104 1.21 16.96 -12.46
CA LEU A 104 -0.11 16.91 -11.82
C LEU A 104 -0.02 17.08 -10.29
N TYR A 105 0.91 16.38 -9.67
CA TYR A 105 1.15 16.44 -8.24
C TYR A 105 1.50 17.88 -7.79
N LYS A 106 2.42 18.53 -8.48
CA LYS A 106 2.80 19.93 -8.15
C LYS A 106 1.62 20.89 -8.27
N LYS A 107 0.81 20.74 -9.32
CA LYS A 107 -0.40 21.54 -9.51
C LYS A 107 -1.39 21.34 -8.36
N CYS A 108 -1.63 20.09 -7.99
CA CYS A 108 -2.61 19.72 -6.99
C CYS A 108 -2.15 20.00 -5.56
N LYS A 109 -0.84 19.91 -5.28
CA LYS A 109 -0.26 20.26 -3.98
C LYS A 109 -0.56 21.69 -3.55
N LYS A 110 -0.61 22.62 -4.49
CA LYS A 110 -0.98 24.01 -4.22
C LYS A 110 -2.44 24.17 -3.78
N GLN A 111 -3.32 23.28 -4.26
CA GLN A 111 -4.77 23.31 -3.98
C GLN A 111 -5.16 22.45 -2.78
N CYS A 112 -4.43 21.38 -2.51
CA CYS A 112 -4.70 20.41 -1.44
C CYS A 112 -3.40 20.01 -0.76
N PRO A 113 -2.87 20.83 0.15
CA PRO A 113 -1.55 20.61 0.75
C PRO A 113 -1.50 19.39 1.69
N THR A 114 -2.61 18.96 2.23
CA THR A 114 -2.66 17.87 3.22
C THR A 114 -2.42 16.51 2.58
N GLY A 115 -1.38 15.80 3.01
CA GLY A 115 -1.06 14.43 2.57
C GLY A 115 -0.21 14.35 1.28
N LEU A 116 0.11 15.47 0.63
CA LEU A 116 0.92 15.51 -0.59
C LEU A 116 2.31 16.14 -0.39
N ASP A 117 2.80 16.17 0.82
CA ASP A 117 4.06 16.85 1.20
C ASP A 117 5.29 15.94 1.20
N GLN A 118 5.12 14.64 0.95
CA GLN A 118 6.18 13.63 1.03
C GLN A 118 6.91 13.34 -0.29
N GLY A 119 6.66 14.13 -1.34
CA GLY A 119 7.29 13.97 -2.66
C GLY A 119 6.45 13.18 -3.66
N SER A 120 6.95 13.10 -4.91
CA SER A 120 6.19 12.54 -6.04
C SER A 120 5.88 11.06 -5.90
N GLU A 121 6.85 10.25 -5.53
CA GLU A 121 6.68 8.80 -5.38
C GLU A 121 5.76 8.45 -4.23
N GLU A 122 6.00 9.01 -3.05
CA GLU A 122 5.16 8.77 -1.88
C GLU A 122 3.72 9.25 -2.10
N SER A 123 3.53 10.40 -2.74
CA SER A 123 2.21 10.88 -3.11
C SER A 123 1.50 9.96 -4.09
N PHE A 124 2.24 9.41 -5.06
CA PHE A 124 1.71 8.39 -5.97
C PHE A 124 1.25 7.16 -5.20
N CYS A 125 2.07 6.64 -4.30
CA CYS A 125 1.76 5.45 -3.50
C CYS A 125 0.52 5.67 -2.62
N MET A 126 0.42 6.84 -1.99
CA MET A 126 -0.75 7.23 -1.19
C MET A 126 -2.03 7.24 -2.03
N LEU A 127 -1.99 7.84 -3.21
CA LEU A 127 -3.17 7.96 -4.07
C LEU A 127 -3.52 6.66 -4.79
N TYR A 128 -2.53 5.84 -5.12
CA TYR A 128 -2.76 4.48 -5.59
C TYR A 128 -3.52 3.64 -4.54
N ALA A 129 -3.05 3.66 -3.31
CA ALA A 129 -3.71 2.97 -2.21
C ALA A 129 -5.13 3.52 -1.97
N GLN A 130 -5.30 4.84 -2.01
CA GLN A 130 -6.60 5.50 -1.88
C GLN A 130 -7.59 5.07 -2.97
N HIS A 131 -7.11 4.91 -4.19
CA HIS A 131 -7.95 4.49 -5.33
C HIS A 131 -8.49 3.07 -5.16
N TYR A 132 -7.66 2.14 -4.72
CA TYR A 132 -8.02 0.72 -4.65
C TYR A 132 -8.50 0.23 -3.28
N ALA A 133 -8.22 0.96 -2.20
CA ALA A 133 -8.66 0.56 -0.87
C ALA A 133 -10.17 0.65 -0.69
N LYS A 134 -10.76 -0.35 -0.06
CA LYS A 134 -12.18 -0.34 0.30
C LYS A 134 -12.47 0.71 1.37
N ASN A 135 -11.64 0.76 2.40
CA ASN A 135 -11.73 1.72 3.49
C ASN A 135 -10.75 2.86 3.23
N LYS A 136 -11.26 3.99 2.85
CA LYS A 136 -10.47 5.18 2.58
C LYS A 136 -10.12 5.87 3.89
N LEU A 137 -8.90 5.65 4.38
CA LEU A 137 -8.42 6.21 5.65
C LEU A 137 -8.02 7.67 5.54
N VAL A 138 -7.59 8.09 4.37
CA VAL A 138 -7.21 9.47 4.13
C VAL A 138 -8.37 10.14 3.43
N LYS A 139 -9.13 10.93 4.18
CA LYS A 139 -10.06 11.87 3.58
C LYS A 139 -9.24 13.05 3.06
N PHE A 140 -8.97 13.04 1.77
CA PHE A 140 -8.58 14.29 1.12
C PHE A 140 -9.80 15.19 1.13
N ASP A 141 -9.69 16.38 1.66
CA ASP A 141 -10.79 17.35 1.72
C ASP A 141 -11.37 17.68 0.34
N HIS A 142 -10.56 17.47 -0.69
CA HIS A 142 -10.99 17.55 -2.08
C HIS A 142 -10.36 16.40 -2.86
N PRO A 143 -11.12 15.32 -3.18
CA PRO A 143 -10.61 14.27 -4.05
C PRO A 143 -10.24 14.89 -5.38
N ASN A 144 -8.96 14.91 -5.68
CA ASN A 144 -8.50 15.43 -6.97
C ASN A 144 -8.79 14.42 -8.06
N LYS A 145 -9.83 14.72 -8.83
CA LYS A 145 -10.28 13.86 -9.93
C LYS A 145 -9.21 13.61 -10.99
N GLU A 146 -8.30 14.55 -11.21
CA GLU A 146 -7.21 14.40 -12.19
C GLU A 146 -6.19 13.37 -11.72
N LEU A 147 -5.80 13.37 -10.44
CA LEU A 147 -4.89 12.39 -9.87
C LEU A 147 -5.51 10.99 -9.84
N ASP A 148 -6.77 10.89 -9.44
CA ASP A 148 -7.49 9.62 -9.45
C ASP A 148 -7.64 9.05 -10.87
N LYS A 149 -7.94 9.89 -11.84
CA LYS A 149 -8.01 9.53 -13.27
C LYS A 149 -6.66 9.05 -13.79
N PHE A 150 -5.56 9.67 -13.37
CA PHE A 150 -4.22 9.21 -13.72
C PHE A 150 -3.98 7.78 -13.25
N ILE A 151 -4.29 7.48 -11.99
CA ILE A 151 -4.16 6.12 -11.43
C ILE A 151 -5.06 5.13 -12.19
N ALA A 152 -6.31 5.50 -12.46
CA ALA A 152 -7.26 4.65 -13.18
C ALA A 152 -6.81 4.30 -14.62
N ASN A 153 -6.03 5.16 -15.25
CA ASN A 153 -5.56 5.02 -16.63
C ASN A 153 -4.12 4.48 -16.75
N LEU A 154 -3.51 4.02 -15.67
CA LEU A 154 -2.21 3.34 -15.73
C LEU A 154 -2.27 2.10 -16.64
N PRO A 155 -1.14 1.72 -17.26
CA PRO A 155 -1.04 0.45 -17.99
C PRO A 155 -1.51 -0.74 -17.15
N LYS A 156 -2.34 -1.59 -17.73
CA LYS A 156 -2.98 -2.75 -17.07
C LYS A 156 -2.41 -4.05 -17.59
#